data_6dbbd82e1a1974556db29f2165447666
#
_entry.id   6dbbd82e1a1974556db29f2165447666
#
_cell.length_a   1.000
_cell.length_b   1.000
_cell.length_c   1.000
_cell.angle_alpha   90.00
_cell.angle_beta   90.00
_cell.angle_gamma   90.00
#
_symmetry.space_group_name_H-M   'P 1'
#
loop_
_entity.id
_entity.type
_entity.pdbx_description
1 polymer ?
#
loop_
_entity_poly.entity_id
_entity_poly.type
_entity_poly.pdbx_seq_one_letter_code
_entity_poly.pdbx_strand_id
1 'polypeptide(L)'
;MSSQDFISLCEEKIAAYLNAPVGAEYEIYTIWKDYWTEGTTMDAVPSTDNQKGIFGTTYNSKVFTCTYNGIEEKLYMDVLDVVDSEEYDLSQNSQQGE
;
A
#
# COMPACT_ATOMS: atom_id res chain seq x y z
N MET A 1 9.94 13.29 1.83
CA MET A 1 8.67 12.85 2.47
C MET A 1 8.97 11.76 3.48
N SER A 2 8.50 11.91 4.69
CA SER A 2 8.71 10.88 5.71
C SER A 2 7.80 9.69 5.44
N SER A 3 8.11 8.57 6.11
CA SER A 3 7.29 7.37 6.00
C SER A 3 5.85 7.62 6.46
N GLN A 4 5.70 8.37 7.54
CA GLN A 4 4.38 8.67 8.07
C GLN A 4 3.60 9.61 7.14
N ASP A 5 4.29 10.58 6.55
CA ASP A 5 3.66 11.49 5.60
C ASP A 5 3.18 10.73 4.36
N PHE A 6 3.97 9.76 3.91
CA PHE A 6 3.58 8.94 2.77
C PHE A 6 2.34 8.13 3.08
N ILE A 7 2.30 7.49 4.26
CA ILE A 7 1.14 6.69 4.67
C ILE A 7 -0.10 7.58 4.76
N SER A 8 0.02 8.75 5.38
CA SER A 8 -1.10 9.66 5.53
C SER A 8 -1.63 10.12 4.17
N LEU A 9 -0.72 10.41 3.25
CA LEU A 9 -1.10 10.80 1.89
C LEU A 9 -1.84 9.67 1.17
N CYS A 10 -1.33 8.44 1.29
CA CYS A 10 -1.98 7.30 0.67
C CYS A 10 -3.37 7.07 1.23
N GLU A 11 -3.51 7.16 2.55
CA GLU A 11 -4.82 7.00 3.18
C GLU A 11 -5.80 8.05 2.71
N GLU A 12 -5.33 9.28 2.56
CA GLU A 12 -6.17 10.36 2.06
C GLU A 12 -6.67 10.07 0.64
N LYS A 13 -5.76 9.61 -0.23
CA LYS A 13 -6.14 9.33 -1.61
C LYS A 13 -7.05 8.12 -1.72
N ILE A 14 -6.81 7.11 -0.89
CA ILE A 14 -7.67 5.93 -0.86
C ILE A 14 -9.07 6.31 -0.38
N ALA A 15 -9.15 7.10 0.67
CA ALA A 15 -10.44 7.54 1.19
C ALA A 15 -11.22 8.32 0.13
N ALA A 16 -10.54 9.17 -0.61
CA ALA A 16 -11.17 9.92 -1.69
C ALA A 16 -11.68 8.99 -2.79
N TYR A 17 -10.91 7.96 -3.11
CA TYR A 17 -11.31 6.98 -4.12
C TYR A 17 -12.55 6.20 -3.67
N LEU A 18 -12.57 5.78 -2.40
CA LEU A 18 -13.68 4.99 -1.87
C LEU A 18 -14.99 5.79 -1.87
N ASN A 19 -14.90 7.08 -1.62
CA ASN A 19 -16.06 7.96 -1.63
C ASN A 19 -17.21 7.38 -0.80
N ALA A 20 -16.89 6.89 0.39
CA ALA A 20 -17.87 6.25 1.25
C ALA A 20 -18.90 7.25 1.76
N PRO A 21 -20.14 6.81 2.02
CA PRO A 21 -21.17 7.72 2.55
C PRO A 21 -20.77 8.29 3.90
N VAL A 22 -21.30 9.46 4.21
CA VAL A 22 -21.07 10.07 5.51
C VAL A 22 -21.59 9.14 6.59
N GLY A 23 -20.74 8.90 7.61
CA GLY A 23 -21.10 8.02 8.70
C GLY A 23 -20.67 6.57 8.51
N ALA A 24 -20.15 6.22 7.33
CA ALA A 24 -19.64 4.88 7.11
C ALA A 24 -18.41 4.66 7.99
N GLU A 25 -18.35 3.50 8.64
CA GLU A 25 -17.22 3.13 9.47
C GLU A 25 -16.37 2.13 8.72
N TYR A 26 -15.11 2.44 8.54
CA TYR A 26 -14.17 1.54 7.90
C TYR A 26 -12.76 1.96 8.26
N GLU A 27 -11.83 1.07 8.00
CA GLU A 27 -10.43 1.33 8.25
C GLU A 27 -9.62 1.09 6.98
N ILE A 28 -8.52 1.82 6.88
CA ILE A 28 -7.51 1.61 5.85
C ILE A 28 -6.27 1.17 6.58
N TYR A 29 -5.69 0.05 6.17
CA TYR A 29 -4.53 -0.51 6.87
C TYR A 29 -3.40 -0.79 5.89
N THR A 30 -2.18 -0.69 6.41
CA THR A 30 -0.98 -0.95 5.63
C THR A 30 -0.69 -2.45 5.64
N ILE A 31 -0.61 -3.04 4.45
CA ILE A 31 -0.25 -4.45 4.31
C ILE A 31 1.26 -4.57 4.22
N TRP A 32 1.89 -3.68 3.45
CA TRP A 32 3.31 -3.75 3.20
C TRP A 32 3.81 -2.38 2.79
N LYS A 33 5.05 -2.06 3.12
CA LYS A 33 5.63 -0.78 2.77
C LYS A 33 7.12 -0.94 2.60
N ASP A 34 7.66 -0.26 1.60
CA ASP A 34 9.09 -0.21 1.35
C ASP A 34 9.51 1.20 0.99
N TYR A 35 10.79 1.44 1.08
CA TYR A 35 11.40 2.73 0.84
C TYR A 35 12.74 2.51 0.17
N TRP A 36 13.03 3.27 -0.87
CA TRP A 36 14.33 3.18 -1.52
C TRP A 36 14.70 4.52 -2.11
N THR A 37 16.00 4.70 -2.32
CA THR A 37 16.54 5.90 -2.96
C THR A 37 17.09 5.53 -4.31
N GLU A 38 16.78 6.34 -5.29
CA GLU A 38 17.39 6.20 -6.60
C GLU A 38 18.64 7.03 -6.65
N GLY A 39 19.57 6.60 -7.50
CA GLY A 39 20.82 7.32 -7.62
C GLY A 39 21.70 7.03 -6.44
N THR A 40 22.52 6.03 -6.57
CA THR A 40 23.40 5.60 -5.51
C THR A 40 24.70 6.38 -5.48
N THR A 41 24.75 7.55 -6.10
CA THR A 41 25.93 8.37 -6.07
C THR A 41 25.98 9.13 -4.75
N MET A 42 27.18 9.59 -4.42
CA MET A 42 27.35 10.39 -3.21
C MET A 42 26.59 11.71 -3.28
N ASP A 43 26.14 12.06 -4.44
CA ASP A 43 25.37 13.28 -4.66
C ASP A 43 23.88 13.04 -4.63
N ALA A 44 23.44 11.92 -4.06
CA ALA A 44 22.03 11.61 -3.95
C ALA A 44 21.30 12.75 -3.27
N VAL A 45 20.25 13.24 -3.90
CA VAL A 45 19.47 14.35 -3.39
C VAL A 45 18.28 13.78 -2.64
N PRO A 46 17.88 14.38 -1.52
CA PRO A 46 16.72 13.88 -0.77
C PRO A 46 15.47 13.76 -1.61
N SER A 47 15.35 14.55 -2.67
CA SER A 47 14.18 14.51 -3.55
C SER A 47 14.10 13.24 -4.39
N THR A 48 15.14 12.38 -4.37
CA THR A 48 15.11 11.13 -5.12
C THR A 48 14.53 9.98 -4.31
N ASP A 49 14.04 10.26 -3.11
CA ASP A 49 13.44 9.23 -2.27
C ASP A 49 12.15 8.70 -2.89
N ASN A 50 12.05 7.38 -2.93
CA ASN A 50 10.88 6.70 -3.44
C ASN A 50 10.28 5.83 -2.36
N GLN A 51 8.96 5.73 -2.35
CA GLN A 51 8.26 4.89 -1.38
C GLN A 51 7.14 4.14 -2.07
N LYS A 52 6.88 2.94 -1.60
CA LYS A 52 5.81 2.12 -2.13
C LYS A 52 5.09 1.44 -0.98
N GLY A 53 3.78 1.36 -1.07
CA GLY A 53 3.00 0.69 -0.06
C GLY A 53 1.82 -0.03 -0.66
N ILE A 54 1.41 -1.09 0.03
CA ILE A 54 0.22 -1.85 -0.32
C ILE A 54 -0.75 -1.70 0.84
N PHE A 55 -1.96 -1.29 0.52
CA PHE A 55 -2.96 -0.96 1.53
C PHE A 55 -4.25 -1.72 1.25
N GLY A 56 -4.93 -2.08 2.32
CA GLY A 56 -6.24 -2.68 2.24
C GLY A 56 -7.25 -1.85 3.00
N THR A 57 -8.51 -2.19 2.87
CA THR A 57 -9.57 -1.50 3.58
C THR A 57 -10.66 -2.48 4.00
N THR A 58 -11.31 -2.18 5.11
CA THR A 58 -12.45 -2.97 5.55
C THR A 58 -13.73 -2.59 4.81
N TYR A 59 -13.68 -1.54 3.99
CA TYR A 59 -14.86 -1.06 3.28
C TYR A 59 -15.26 -1.99 2.13
N ASN A 60 -14.26 -2.53 1.43
CA ASN A 60 -14.50 -3.45 0.32
C ASN A 60 -13.30 -4.37 0.15
N SER A 61 -13.29 -5.18 -0.90
CA SER A 61 -12.23 -6.15 -1.14
C SER A 61 -11.10 -5.61 -2.01
N LYS A 62 -11.05 -4.30 -2.23
CA LYS A 62 -10.01 -3.72 -3.07
C LYS A 62 -8.70 -3.60 -2.31
N VAL A 63 -7.62 -3.69 -3.07
CA VAL A 63 -6.26 -3.51 -2.57
C VAL A 63 -5.65 -2.37 -3.38
N PHE A 64 -4.93 -1.51 -2.69
CA PHE A 64 -4.37 -0.30 -3.29
C PHE A 64 -2.85 -0.37 -3.23
N THR A 65 -2.21 -0.19 -4.37
CA THR A 65 -0.76 -0.09 -4.43
C THR A 65 -0.41 1.35 -4.72
N CYS A 66 0.27 2.00 -3.79
CA CYS A 66 0.65 3.39 -3.92
C CYS A 66 2.17 3.48 -4.09
N THR A 67 2.60 4.24 -5.08
CA THR A 67 4.02 4.43 -5.35
C THR A 67 4.31 5.92 -5.46
N TYR A 68 5.22 6.39 -4.63
CA TYR A 68 5.69 7.78 -4.68
C TYR A 68 7.04 7.83 -5.37
N ASN A 69 7.13 8.64 -6.41
CA ASN A 69 8.38 8.90 -7.12
C ASN A 69 8.89 10.27 -6.70
N GLY A 70 9.99 10.30 -5.96
CA GLY A 70 10.52 11.55 -5.41
C GLY A 70 11.12 12.46 -6.46
N ILE A 71 11.61 11.90 -7.57
CA ILE A 71 12.17 12.70 -8.66
C ILE A 71 11.07 13.46 -9.38
N GLU A 72 9.97 12.76 -9.69
CA GLU A 72 8.83 13.37 -10.37
C GLU A 72 7.90 14.10 -9.41
N GLU A 73 8.02 13.83 -8.12
CA GLU A 73 7.12 14.34 -7.10
C GLU A 73 5.68 13.95 -7.41
N LYS A 74 5.49 12.68 -7.78
CA LYS A 74 4.17 12.15 -8.13
C LYS A 74 3.86 10.90 -7.34
N LEU A 75 2.59 10.76 -7.03
CA LEU A 75 2.06 9.58 -6.39
C LEU A 75 1.20 8.83 -7.40
N TYR A 76 1.49 7.55 -7.56
CA TYR A 76 0.72 6.66 -8.42
C TYR A 76 -0.06 5.69 -7.55
N MET A 77 -1.32 5.48 -7.87
CA MET A 77 -2.15 4.54 -7.12
C MET A 77 -2.83 3.59 -8.09
N ASP A 78 -2.58 2.30 -7.90
CA ASP A 78 -3.22 1.24 -8.64
C ASP A 78 -4.25 0.57 -7.75
N VAL A 79 -5.42 0.31 -8.31
CA VAL A 79 -6.52 -0.29 -7.57
C VAL A 79 -6.76 -1.69 -8.12
N LEU A 80 -6.73 -2.68 -7.23
CA LEU A 80 -6.89 -4.07 -7.59
C LEU A 80 -8.11 -4.65 -6.88
N ASP A 81 -8.94 -5.36 -7.62
CA ASP A 81 -10.07 -6.08 -7.04
C ASP A 81 -9.64 -7.51 -6.71
N VAL A 82 -9.99 -7.94 -5.52
CA VAL A 82 -9.81 -9.33 -5.15
C VAL A 82 -11.07 -10.07 -5.60
N VAL A 83 -11.00 -10.71 -6.76
CA VAL A 83 -12.17 -11.38 -7.35
C VAL A 83 -12.22 -12.85 -6.99
N ASP A 84 -11.12 -13.42 -6.51
CA ASP A 84 -11.06 -14.81 -6.14
C ASP A 84 -10.09 -14.97 -4.97
N SER A 85 -10.45 -15.83 -4.04
CA SER A 85 -9.64 -16.04 -2.87
C SER A 85 -9.75 -17.49 -2.45
N GLU A 86 -8.62 -18.14 -2.25
CA GLU A 86 -8.57 -19.53 -1.81
C GLU A 86 -7.88 -19.60 -0.47
N GLU A 87 -8.40 -20.45 0.37
CA GLU A 87 -7.84 -20.66 1.69
C GLU A 87 -7.22 -22.06 1.76
N TYR A 88 -6.00 -22.12 2.26
CA TYR A 88 -5.28 -23.38 2.39
C TYR A 88 -4.96 -23.61 3.86
N ASP A 89 -5.37 -24.77 4.37
CA ASP A 89 -5.08 -25.10 5.76
C ASP A 89 -3.72 -25.80 5.85
N LEU A 90 -2.72 -25.02 6.15
CA LEU A 90 -1.34 -25.52 6.20
C LEU A 90 -1.05 -26.33 7.45
N SER A 91 -1.89 -26.23 8.47
CA SER A 91 -1.69 -27.02 9.69
C SER A 91 -1.87 -28.51 9.43
N GLN A 92 -2.77 -28.88 8.53
CA GLN A 92 -2.94 -30.27 8.15
C GLN A 92 -1.77 -30.76 7.30
N ASN A 93 -1.24 -29.89 6.47
CA ASN A 93 -0.10 -30.26 5.65
C ASN A 93 1.12 -30.57 6.51
N SER A 94 1.32 -29.83 7.58
CA SER A 94 2.46 -30.09 8.44
C SER A 94 2.30 -31.42 9.17
N GLN A 95 1.10 -31.84 9.44
CA GLN A 95 0.88 -33.17 10.03
C GLN A 95 1.16 -34.26 9.02
N GLN A 96 0.82 -34.03 7.79
CA GLN A 96 1.03 -35.03 6.76
C GLN A 96 2.47 -35.12 6.33
N GLY A 97 3.25 -34.14 6.66
CA GLY A 97 4.67 -34.11 6.30
C GLY A 97 5.51 -35.11 7.04
N GLU A 98 4.97 -35.83 7.97
CA GLU A 98 5.70 -36.83 8.74
C GLU A 98 6.13 -38.03 7.91
#